data_2a6c838db6f61ccd4a55700dd568fb1d
#
_entry.id   2a6c838db6f61ccd4a55700dd568fb1d
#
_cell.length_a   1.000
_cell.length_b   1.000
_cell.length_c   1.000
_cell.angle_alpha   90.00
_cell.angle_beta   90.00
_cell.angle_gamma   90.00
#
_symmetry.space_group_name_H-M   'P 1'
#
loop_
_entity.id
_entity.type
_entity.pdbx_description
1 polymer ?
#
loop_
_entity_poly.entity_id
_entity_poly.type
_entity_poly.pdbx_seq_one_letter_code
_entity_poly.pdbx_strand_id
1 'polypeptide(L)'
;MPNPWTGIGNPYTKQEVVDRLKATLAKGEPIIAAGAGTGISAKFIEKGGADLIIIYNSGRFRMMGHGSTCGLMAYGDANAIAMEIGEYEVLPVVKEIPVVCGVHATDPRRRMWHWLQQVKNMGFSGVNNFPTHCIVDGHFRGVLEETGMSVKKEFEMVGLATKMDMFSIVYVATPEEAVEMVKNGADAVIAHVGTTVGGSIG
;
A
#
# COMPACT_ATOMS: atom_id res chain seq x y z
N MET A 1 -3.75 6.20 16.83
CA MET A 1 -3.71 4.73 16.80
C MET A 1 -4.60 4.15 17.88
N PRO A 2 -5.30 3.02 17.63
CA PRO A 2 -5.99 2.35 18.69
C PRO A 2 -5.01 1.99 19.81
N ASN A 3 -5.41 2.24 21.03
CA ASN A 3 -4.73 1.65 22.16
C ASN A 3 -4.80 0.12 21.98
N PRO A 4 -3.68 -0.60 21.91
CA PRO A 4 -3.67 -2.04 21.63
C PRO A 4 -4.44 -2.86 22.66
N TRP A 5 -4.69 -2.31 23.86
CA TRP A 5 -5.41 -2.96 24.94
C TRP A 5 -6.91 -2.64 24.95
N THR A 6 -7.29 -1.46 24.48
CA THR A 6 -8.69 -1.00 24.53
C THR A 6 -9.35 -0.93 23.16
N GLY A 7 -8.58 -0.99 22.07
CA GLY A 7 -9.06 -0.81 20.71
C GLY A 7 -9.54 0.61 20.38
N ILE A 8 -9.32 1.59 21.29
CA ILE A 8 -9.73 2.97 21.09
C ILE A 8 -8.65 3.72 20.31
N GLY A 9 -9.05 4.41 19.24
CA GLY A 9 -8.17 5.15 18.32
C GLY A 9 -8.23 4.57 16.89
N ASN A 10 -7.18 4.78 16.08
CA ASN A 10 -7.13 4.26 14.70
C ASN A 10 -7.56 2.78 14.57
N PRO A 11 -8.07 2.36 13.42
CA PRO A 11 -7.78 2.96 12.10
C PRO A 11 -8.60 4.22 11.83
N TYR A 12 -8.04 5.11 10.98
CA TYR A 12 -8.76 6.23 10.41
C TYR A 12 -9.75 5.74 9.35
N THR A 13 -10.91 6.37 9.30
CA THR A 13 -11.84 6.23 8.18
C THR A 13 -11.22 6.82 6.90
N LYS A 14 -11.74 6.42 5.76
CA LYS A 14 -11.36 6.99 4.46
C LYS A 14 -11.40 8.52 4.48
N GLN A 15 -12.50 9.11 4.98
CA GLN A 15 -12.69 10.55 5.00
C GLN A 15 -11.66 11.25 5.90
N GLU A 16 -11.38 10.70 7.09
CA GLU A 16 -10.37 11.25 7.99
C GLU A 16 -8.97 11.27 7.37
N VAL A 17 -8.58 10.21 6.63
CA VAL A 17 -7.30 10.20 5.90
C VAL A 17 -7.28 11.29 4.84
N VAL A 18 -8.33 11.38 4.01
CA VAL A 18 -8.43 12.40 2.95
C VAL A 18 -8.36 13.82 3.53
N ASP A 19 -9.06 14.07 4.63
CA ASP A 19 -9.08 15.40 5.26
C ASP A 19 -7.71 15.78 5.85
N ARG A 20 -7.00 14.82 6.44
CA ARG A 20 -5.61 15.03 6.91
C ARG A 20 -4.67 15.41 5.76
N LEU A 21 -4.72 14.68 4.66
CA LEU A 21 -3.88 14.97 3.48
C LEU A 21 -4.22 16.32 2.85
N LYS A 22 -5.51 16.66 2.77
CA LYS A 22 -5.95 17.99 2.30
C LYS A 22 -5.48 19.12 3.24
N ALA A 23 -5.44 18.88 4.55
CA ALA A 23 -4.95 19.86 5.51
C ALA A 23 -3.45 20.13 5.32
N THR A 24 -2.64 19.12 4.97
CA THR A 24 -1.22 19.29 4.60
C THR A 24 -1.10 20.15 3.33
N LEU A 25 -1.87 19.82 2.29
CA LEU A 25 -1.88 20.60 1.04
C LEU A 25 -2.32 22.05 1.23
N ALA A 26 -3.30 22.30 2.12
CA ALA A 26 -3.78 23.65 2.41
C ALA A 26 -2.73 24.56 3.05
N LYS A 27 -1.68 23.98 3.65
CA LYS A 27 -0.52 24.72 4.16
C LYS A 27 0.53 25.01 3.08
N GLY A 28 0.32 24.51 1.85
CA GLY A 28 1.32 24.55 0.78
C GLY A 28 2.46 23.53 0.94
N GLU A 29 2.26 22.52 1.78
CA GLU A 29 3.23 21.47 2.05
C GLU A 29 2.95 20.23 1.16
N PRO A 30 3.98 19.50 0.70
CA PRO A 30 3.81 18.27 -0.03
C PRO A 30 3.36 17.15 0.91
N ILE A 31 2.53 16.22 0.41
CA ILE A 31 2.21 14.99 1.12
C ILE A 31 3.42 14.05 1.09
N ILE A 32 3.86 13.60 2.25
CA ILE A 32 4.94 12.64 2.40
C ILE A 32 4.38 11.28 2.80
N ALA A 33 4.34 10.36 1.83
CA ALA A 33 4.03 8.96 2.06
C ALA A 33 5.33 8.15 2.10
N ALA A 34 5.63 7.50 3.21
CA ALA A 34 6.90 6.80 3.38
C ALA A 34 6.71 5.29 3.56
N GLY A 35 7.57 4.49 2.90
CA GLY A 35 7.57 3.04 3.00
C GLY A 35 8.28 2.55 4.26
N ALA A 36 7.64 1.70 5.07
CA ALA A 36 8.26 1.03 6.21
C ALA A 36 8.32 -0.48 6.00
N GLY A 37 9.42 -1.10 6.42
CA GLY A 37 9.61 -2.56 6.36
C GLY A 37 9.80 -3.20 7.74
N THR A 38 9.96 -2.37 8.79
CA THR A 38 10.10 -2.80 10.19
C THR A 38 9.48 -1.76 11.12
N GLY A 39 9.19 -2.16 12.34
CA GLY A 39 8.63 -1.26 13.36
C GLY A 39 9.54 -0.08 13.69
N ILE A 40 10.86 -0.29 13.72
CA ILE A 40 11.80 0.80 14.00
C ILE A 40 11.79 1.86 12.88
N SER A 41 11.72 1.45 11.61
CA SER A 41 11.61 2.38 10.49
C SER A 41 10.30 3.16 10.55
N ALA A 42 9.18 2.49 10.80
CA ALA A 42 7.86 3.12 10.94
C ALA A 42 7.83 4.18 12.05
N LYS A 43 8.40 3.86 13.22
CA LYS A 43 8.49 4.77 14.35
C LYS A 43 9.26 6.06 14.04
N PHE A 44 10.36 5.95 13.29
CA PHE A 44 11.14 7.13 12.91
C PHE A 44 10.54 7.89 11.73
N ILE A 45 9.85 7.21 10.80
CA ILE A 45 9.06 7.86 9.75
C ILE A 45 7.98 8.76 10.37
N GLU A 46 7.21 8.25 11.33
CA GLU A 46 6.22 9.05 12.04
C GLU A 46 6.85 10.24 12.78
N LYS A 47 7.97 10.02 13.51
CA LYS A 47 8.70 11.10 14.18
C LYS A 47 9.28 12.12 13.21
N GLY A 48 9.62 11.71 12.00
CA GLY A 48 10.10 12.57 10.93
C GLY A 48 9.04 13.46 10.30
N GLY A 49 7.76 13.28 10.67
CA GLY A 49 6.66 14.11 10.20
C GLY A 49 6.05 13.66 8.86
N ALA A 50 6.18 12.39 8.49
CA ALA A 50 5.46 11.87 7.33
C ALA A 50 3.93 11.90 7.57
N ASP A 51 3.15 12.07 6.50
CA ASP A 51 1.69 12.13 6.57
C ASP A 51 1.05 10.75 6.66
N LEU A 52 1.68 9.74 6.05
CA LEU A 52 1.22 8.34 6.12
C LEU A 52 2.37 7.35 5.90
N ILE A 53 2.16 6.12 6.35
CA ILE A 53 3.07 4.99 6.14
C ILE A 53 2.42 4.00 5.17
N ILE A 54 3.20 3.52 4.20
CA ILE A 54 2.81 2.42 3.33
C ILE A 54 3.68 1.20 3.65
N ILE A 55 3.08 0.04 3.90
CA ILE A 55 3.81 -1.20 4.10
C ILE A 55 3.46 -2.21 3.01
N TYR A 56 4.48 -2.93 2.55
CA TYR A 56 4.37 -4.00 1.56
C TYR A 56 5.59 -4.93 1.65
N ASN A 57 5.53 -6.07 0.99
CA ASN A 57 6.56 -7.11 1.09
C ASN A 57 7.99 -6.63 0.74
N SER A 58 8.16 -5.73 -0.25
CA SER A 58 9.49 -5.23 -0.61
C SER A 58 10.14 -4.42 0.53
N GLY A 59 9.36 -3.84 1.43
CA GLY A 59 9.86 -3.20 2.64
C GLY A 59 10.66 -4.18 3.52
N ARG A 60 10.17 -5.41 3.67
CA ARG A 60 10.87 -6.47 4.39
C ARG A 60 12.21 -6.81 3.73
N PHE A 61 12.21 -7.02 2.42
CA PHE A 61 13.43 -7.35 1.68
C PHE A 61 14.48 -6.22 1.76
N ARG A 62 14.04 -4.96 1.67
CA ARG A 62 14.92 -3.80 1.82
C ARG A 62 15.54 -3.71 3.22
N MET A 63 14.78 -4.00 4.28
CA MET A 63 15.31 -4.06 5.65
C MET A 63 16.29 -5.22 5.87
N MET A 64 16.20 -6.26 5.03
CA MET A 64 17.18 -7.36 4.97
C MET A 64 18.41 -7.03 4.12
N GLY A 65 18.48 -5.83 3.52
CA GLY A 65 19.59 -5.38 2.66
C GLY A 65 19.45 -5.76 1.18
N HIS A 66 18.26 -6.14 0.72
CA HIS A 66 18.01 -6.51 -0.67
C HIS A 66 17.30 -5.38 -1.45
N GLY A 67 17.41 -5.41 -2.78
CA GLY A 67 16.77 -4.43 -3.65
C GLY A 67 15.25 -4.52 -3.65
N SER A 68 14.57 -3.40 -3.98
CA SER A 68 13.10 -3.33 -3.99
C SER A 68 12.44 -4.26 -5.01
N THR A 69 13.14 -4.63 -6.08
CA THR A 69 12.68 -5.59 -7.10
C THR A 69 12.36 -6.97 -6.51
N CYS A 70 12.99 -7.35 -5.39
CA CYS A 70 12.67 -8.59 -4.67
C CYS A 70 11.17 -8.69 -4.31
N GLY A 71 10.51 -7.57 -4.12
CA GLY A 71 9.06 -7.53 -3.84
C GLY A 71 8.17 -7.94 -5.02
N LEU A 72 8.73 -8.01 -6.24
CA LEU A 72 8.03 -8.42 -7.46
C LEU A 72 8.35 -9.87 -7.86
N MET A 73 9.27 -10.51 -7.15
CA MET A 73 9.72 -11.87 -7.44
C MET A 73 9.03 -12.90 -6.54
N ALA A 74 9.13 -14.18 -6.92
CA ALA A 74 8.47 -15.29 -6.23
C ALA A 74 9.19 -15.71 -4.92
N TYR A 75 9.58 -14.73 -4.09
CA TYR A 75 10.34 -14.97 -2.85
C TYR A 75 9.48 -15.05 -1.60
N GLY A 76 8.18 -15.14 -1.75
CA GLY A 76 7.26 -15.30 -0.64
C GLY A 76 5.83 -14.88 -0.97
N ASP A 77 4.94 -15.04 -0.01
CA ASP A 77 3.57 -14.57 -0.08
C ASP A 77 3.53 -13.08 0.26
N ALA A 78 3.42 -12.22 -0.76
CA ALA A 78 3.46 -10.78 -0.60
C ALA A 78 2.37 -10.25 0.35
N ASN A 79 1.16 -10.79 0.24
CA ASN A 79 0.02 -10.41 1.09
C ASN A 79 0.26 -10.84 2.55
N ALA A 80 0.74 -12.06 2.79
CA ALA A 80 1.03 -12.54 4.13
C ALA A 80 2.17 -11.74 4.78
N ILE A 81 3.24 -11.44 4.03
CA ILE A 81 4.38 -10.64 4.52
C ILE A 81 3.92 -9.22 4.91
N ALA A 82 3.06 -8.58 4.10
CA ALA A 82 2.54 -7.26 4.43
C ALA A 82 1.70 -7.28 5.73
N MET A 83 0.85 -8.28 5.89
CA MET A 83 0.05 -8.45 7.12
C MET A 83 0.93 -8.71 8.34
N GLU A 84 1.96 -9.57 8.22
CA GLU A 84 2.89 -9.85 9.30
C GLU A 84 3.64 -8.59 9.76
N ILE A 85 4.17 -7.79 8.81
CA ILE A 85 4.80 -6.51 9.12
C ILE A 85 3.80 -5.58 9.84
N GLY A 86 2.56 -5.54 9.38
CA GLY A 86 1.51 -4.74 10.02
C GLY A 86 1.25 -5.16 11.46
N GLU A 87 0.93 -6.43 11.64
CA GLU A 87 0.48 -6.98 12.92
C GLU A 87 1.55 -6.89 14.01
N TYR A 88 2.76 -7.34 13.69
CA TYR A 88 3.80 -7.53 14.73
C TYR A 88 4.78 -6.37 14.84
N GLU A 89 4.90 -5.54 13.81
CA GLU A 89 5.95 -4.53 13.80
C GLU A 89 5.42 -3.09 13.73
N VAL A 90 4.55 -2.76 12.75
CA VAL A 90 4.22 -1.37 12.44
C VAL A 90 3.04 -0.84 13.25
N LEU A 91 1.90 -1.53 13.22
CA LEU A 91 0.69 -1.08 13.92
C LEU A 91 0.86 -0.95 15.44
N PRO A 92 1.65 -1.80 16.12
CA PRO A 92 1.87 -1.62 17.56
C PRO A 92 2.69 -0.37 17.94
N VAL A 93 3.48 0.19 17.03
CA VAL A 93 4.43 1.27 17.35
C VAL A 93 4.09 2.63 16.72
N VAL A 94 3.34 2.67 15.64
CA VAL A 94 2.82 3.90 15.02
C VAL A 94 1.62 4.42 15.82
N LYS A 95 1.56 5.72 16.11
CA LYS A 95 0.57 6.26 17.05
C LYS A 95 -0.45 7.21 16.40
N GLU A 96 -0.04 8.01 15.42
CA GLU A 96 -0.81 9.18 15.01
C GLU A 96 -1.05 9.29 13.50
N ILE A 97 -0.25 8.61 12.67
CA ILE A 97 -0.43 8.70 11.22
C ILE A 97 -1.10 7.45 10.65
N PRO A 98 -1.85 7.57 9.54
CA PRO A 98 -2.47 6.43 8.89
C PRO A 98 -1.44 5.42 8.39
N VAL A 99 -1.75 4.13 8.52
CA VAL A 99 -0.96 3.04 7.95
C VAL A 99 -1.74 2.37 6.84
N VAL A 100 -1.13 2.26 5.67
CA VAL A 100 -1.70 1.69 4.44
C VAL A 100 -1.03 0.37 4.13
N CYS A 101 -1.83 -0.65 3.83
CA CYS A 101 -1.36 -2.00 3.49
C CYS A 101 -1.21 -2.17 1.98
N GLY A 102 -0.05 -2.64 1.53
CA GLY A 102 0.14 -3.14 0.17
C GLY A 102 -0.64 -4.45 -0.03
N VAL A 103 -1.41 -4.49 -1.09
CA VAL A 103 -2.24 -5.64 -1.46
C VAL A 103 -1.88 -6.09 -2.87
N HIS A 104 -1.42 -7.33 -2.98
CA HIS A 104 -1.21 -7.99 -4.26
C HIS A 104 -2.57 -8.45 -4.79
N ALA A 105 -3.22 -7.60 -5.57
CA ALA A 105 -4.61 -7.77 -5.99
C ALA A 105 -4.83 -8.97 -6.93
N THR A 106 -3.78 -9.40 -7.65
CA THR A 106 -3.84 -10.52 -8.58
C THR A 106 -3.54 -11.87 -7.94
N ASP A 107 -3.32 -11.94 -6.62
CA ASP A 107 -3.08 -13.20 -5.91
C ASP A 107 -4.31 -14.14 -6.01
N PRO A 108 -4.22 -15.24 -6.78
CA PRO A 108 -5.37 -16.13 -7.00
C PRO A 108 -5.79 -16.93 -5.77
N ARG A 109 -4.94 -16.96 -4.74
CA ARG A 109 -5.22 -17.67 -3.47
C ARG A 109 -6.10 -16.85 -2.53
N ARG A 110 -6.32 -15.55 -2.83
CA ARG A 110 -7.08 -14.64 -1.98
C ARG A 110 -8.45 -14.35 -2.57
N ARG A 111 -9.49 -14.57 -1.81
CA ARG A 111 -10.82 -14.04 -2.10
C ARG A 111 -10.80 -12.57 -1.68
N MET A 112 -10.62 -11.65 -2.62
CA MET A 112 -10.21 -10.27 -2.38
C MET A 112 -11.12 -9.52 -1.39
N TRP A 113 -12.45 -9.68 -1.47
CA TRP A 113 -13.36 -9.10 -0.49
C TRP A 113 -13.03 -9.51 0.95
N HIS A 114 -12.84 -10.81 1.19
CA HIS A 114 -12.53 -11.32 2.52
C HIS A 114 -11.12 -10.91 2.98
N TRP A 115 -10.19 -10.82 2.03
CA TRP A 115 -8.85 -10.36 2.33
C TRP A 115 -8.83 -8.90 2.77
N LEU A 116 -9.51 -8.00 2.05
CA LEU A 116 -9.65 -6.60 2.42
C LEU A 116 -10.35 -6.42 3.78
N GLN A 117 -11.32 -7.29 4.08
CA GLN A 117 -11.95 -7.27 5.41
C GLN A 117 -10.94 -7.64 6.52
N GLN A 118 -10.03 -8.58 6.27
CA GLN A 118 -8.94 -8.89 7.22
C GLN A 118 -7.97 -7.72 7.38
N VAL A 119 -7.57 -7.09 6.28
CA VAL A 119 -6.73 -5.88 6.28
C VAL A 119 -7.38 -4.77 7.12
N LYS A 120 -8.66 -4.50 6.89
CA LYS A 120 -9.42 -3.50 7.67
C LYS A 120 -9.49 -3.85 9.14
N ASN A 121 -9.82 -5.10 9.47
CA ASN A 121 -9.95 -5.58 10.86
C ASN A 121 -8.61 -5.58 11.61
N MET A 122 -7.49 -5.73 10.89
CA MET A 122 -6.15 -5.63 11.47
C MET A 122 -5.83 -4.20 11.96
N GLY A 123 -6.51 -3.19 11.45
CA GLY A 123 -6.30 -1.80 11.85
C GLY A 123 -5.60 -0.92 10.82
N PHE A 124 -5.51 -1.38 9.59
CA PHE A 124 -5.06 -0.52 8.49
C PHE A 124 -6.11 0.51 8.10
N SER A 125 -5.67 1.72 7.82
CA SER A 125 -6.55 2.81 7.39
C SER A 125 -6.86 2.76 5.89
N GLY A 126 -6.09 2.02 5.11
CA GLY A 126 -6.26 1.96 3.67
C GLY A 126 -5.39 0.92 2.99
N VAL A 127 -5.42 0.95 1.66
CA VAL A 127 -4.70 0.01 0.80
C VAL A 127 -3.88 0.70 -0.29
N ASN A 128 -2.83 0.00 -0.72
CA ASN A 128 -2.02 0.31 -1.89
C ASN A 128 -1.94 -0.95 -2.77
N ASN A 129 -1.82 -0.81 -4.09
CA ASN A 129 -1.78 -1.93 -5.04
C ASN A 129 -0.36 -2.47 -5.25
N PHE A 130 0.38 -2.76 -4.19
CA PHE A 130 1.73 -3.33 -4.33
C PHE A 130 1.83 -4.72 -3.67
N PRO A 131 2.46 -5.70 -4.32
CA PRO A 131 3.04 -5.74 -5.67
C PRO A 131 2.05 -5.39 -6.78
N THR A 132 2.50 -4.58 -7.76
CA THR A 132 1.66 -4.08 -8.85
C THR A 132 2.17 -4.54 -10.21
N HIS A 133 1.26 -4.79 -11.12
CA HIS A 133 1.55 -5.09 -12.51
C HIS A 133 1.66 -3.83 -13.39
N CYS A 134 1.34 -2.66 -12.87
CA CYS A 134 1.43 -1.41 -13.65
C CYS A 134 2.86 -1.11 -14.14
N ILE A 135 3.89 -1.55 -13.40
CA ILE A 135 5.30 -1.38 -13.76
C ILE A 135 5.89 -2.54 -14.58
N VAL A 136 5.07 -3.54 -14.90
CA VAL A 136 5.46 -4.64 -15.78
C VAL A 136 5.10 -4.27 -17.22
N ASP A 137 6.03 -4.43 -18.15
CA ASP A 137 5.86 -4.11 -19.56
C ASP A 137 6.19 -5.28 -20.51
N GLY A 138 6.20 -5.00 -21.79
CA GLY A 138 6.63 -5.92 -22.84
C GLY A 138 5.83 -7.22 -22.90
N HIS A 139 6.49 -8.28 -23.36
CA HIS A 139 5.86 -9.59 -23.56
C HIS A 139 5.27 -10.16 -22.27
N PHE A 140 5.96 -10.01 -21.15
CA PHE A 140 5.49 -10.57 -19.87
C PHE A 140 4.22 -9.88 -19.38
N ARG A 141 4.03 -8.59 -19.62
CA ARG A 141 2.77 -7.89 -19.36
C ARG A 141 1.62 -8.54 -20.15
N GLY A 142 1.82 -8.84 -21.45
CA GLY A 142 0.82 -9.53 -22.26
C GLY A 142 0.44 -10.89 -21.67
N VAL A 143 1.41 -11.70 -21.26
CA VAL A 143 1.16 -12.99 -20.60
C VAL A 143 0.31 -12.83 -19.33
N LEU A 144 0.60 -11.84 -18.50
CA LEU A 144 -0.19 -11.58 -17.27
C LEU A 144 -1.64 -11.20 -17.61
N GLU A 145 -1.84 -10.33 -18.61
CA GLU A 145 -3.19 -9.92 -19.04
C GLU A 145 -4.00 -11.10 -19.57
N GLU A 146 -3.40 -11.96 -20.40
CA GLU A 146 -4.04 -13.11 -21.02
C GLU A 146 -4.34 -14.25 -20.02
N THR A 147 -3.55 -14.37 -18.97
CA THR A 147 -3.69 -15.43 -17.95
C THR A 147 -4.53 -15.03 -16.73
N GLY A 148 -5.19 -13.87 -16.77
CA GLY A 148 -6.08 -13.41 -15.70
C GLY A 148 -5.39 -12.72 -14.54
N MET A 149 -4.07 -12.50 -14.62
CA MET A 149 -3.30 -11.67 -13.69
C MET A 149 -3.19 -10.22 -14.17
N SER A 150 -4.27 -9.74 -14.76
CA SER A 150 -4.38 -8.41 -15.35
C SER A 150 -4.36 -7.30 -14.30
N VAL A 151 -3.83 -6.14 -14.65
CA VAL A 151 -3.92 -4.91 -13.85
C VAL A 151 -5.38 -4.52 -13.55
N LYS A 152 -6.35 -5.00 -14.33
CA LYS A 152 -7.78 -4.81 -14.04
C LYS A 152 -8.20 -5.33 -12.67
N LYS A 153 -7.51 -6.36 -12.15
CA LYS A 153 -7.72 -6.84 -10.78
C LYS A 153 -7.36 -5.81 -9.74
N GLU A 154 -6.38 -4.96 -10.03
CA GLU A 154 -6.01 -3.85 -9.14
C GLU A 154 -7.10 -2.77 -9.14
N PHE A 155 -7.70 -2.47 -10.30
CA PHE A 155 -8.86 -1.56 -10.38
C PHE A 155 -10.06 -2.11 -9.61
N GLU A 156 -10.37 -3.42 -9.78
CA GLU A 156 -11.44 -4.10 -9.05
C GLU A 156 -11.19 -4.06 -7.53
N MET A 157 -9.95 -4.28 -7.09
CA MET A 157 -9.56 -4.20 -5.67
C MET A 157 -9.81 -2.82 -5.09
N VAL A 158 -9.48 -1.75 -5.81
CA VAL A 158 -9.77 -0.36 -5.41
C VAL A 158 -11.27 -0.14 -5.27
N GLY A 159 -12.06 -0.63 -6.23
CA GLY A 159 -13.53 -0.56 -6.15
C GLY A 159 -14.11 -1.28 -4.94
N LEU A 160 -13.52 -2.41 -4.53
CA LEU A 160 -13.90 -3.12 -3.30
C LEU A 160 -13.49 -2.34 -2.05
N ALA A 161 -12.27 -1.80 -2.01
CA ALA A 161 -11.78 -0.98 -0.89
C ALA A 161 -12.67 0.25 -0.68
N THR A 162 -13.08 0.92 -1.76
CA THR A 162 -13.99 2.06 -1.73
C THR A 162 -15.34 1.67 -1.11
N LYS A 163 -15.91 0.52 -1.50
CA LYS A 163 -17.18 0.01 -0.92
C LYS A 163 -17.06 -0.35 0.57
N MET A 164 -15.86 -0.59 1.04
CA MET A 164 -15.56 -0.90 2.44
C MET A 164 -15.17 0.34 3.27
N ASP A 165 -15.27 1.53 2.71
CA ASP A 165 -14.81 2.77 3.35
C ASP A 165 -13.33 2.69 3.77
N MET A 166 -12.48 2.17 2.89
CA MET A 166 -11.03 2.15 3.06
C MET A 166 -10.39 3.19 2.14
N PHE A 167 -9.44 3.95 2.68
CA PHE A 167 -8.63 4.86 1.87
C PHE A 167 -7.78 4.06 0.88
N SER A 168 -7.56 4.62 -0.32
CA SER A 168 -6.69 4.00 -1.32
C SER A 168 -5.72 5.00 -1.93
N ILE A 169 -4.43 4.63 -1.90
CA ILE A 169 -3.35 5.36 -2.56
C ILE A 169 -2.62 4.38 -3.47
N VAL A 170 -2.66 4.60 -4.78
CA VAL A 170 -2.34 3.56 -5.75
C VAL A 170 -1.25 3.97 -6.74
N TYR A 171 -0.45 3.00 -7.12
CA TYR A 171 0.55 3.14 -8.17
C TYR A 171 -0.07 2.99 -9.55
N VAL A 172 0.40 3.82 -10.48
CA VAL A 172 0.08 3.77 -11.91
C VAL A 172 1.33 4.10 -12.73
N ALA A 173 1.46 3.53 -13.91
CA ALA A 173 2.55 3.83 -14.83
C ALA A 173 2.09 4.64 -16.05
N THR A 174 0.79 4.66 -16.34
CA THR A 174 0.22 5.37 -17.48
C THR A 174 -0.95 6.28 -17.08
N PRO A 175 -1.26 7.32 -17.89
CA PRO A 175 -2.44 8.16 -17.67
C PRO A 175 -3.76 7.37 -17.71
N GLU A 176 -3.84 6.35 -18.58
CA GLU A 176 -5.02 5.50 -18.74
C GLU A 176 -5.28 4.70 -17.46
N GLU A 177 -4.24 4.12 -16.85
CA GLU A 177 -4.33 3.44 -15.56
C GLU A 177 -4.79 4.41 -14.46
N ALA A 178 -4.28 5.65 -14.45
CA ALA A 178 -4.69 6.67 -13.48
C ALA A 178 -6.20 6.97 -13.60
N VAL A 179 -6.70 7.14 -14.83
CA VAL A 179 -8.13 7.35 -15.08
C VAL A 179 -8.97 6.18 -14.59
N GLU A 180 -8.55 4.94 -14.88
CA GLU A 180 -9.28 3.75 -14.44
C GLU A 180 -9.25 3.58 -12.90
N MET A 181 -8.13 3.86 -12.24
CA MET A 181 -8.05 3.87 -10.77
C MET A 181 -9.02 4.87 -10.15
N VAL A 182 -9.05 6.10 -10.67
CA VAL A 182 -9.96 7.15 -10.18
C VAL A 182 -11.44 6.79 -10.43
N LYS A 183 -11.78 6.23 -11.60
CA LYS A 183 -13.15 5.73 -11.87
C LYS A 183 -13.59 4.65 -10.88
N ASN A 184 -12.66 3.85 -10.39
CA ASN A 184 -12.92 2.83 -9.36
C ASN A 184 -12.87 3.38 -7.93
N GLY A 185 -12.62 4.68 -7.75
CA GLY A 185 -12.72 5.37 -6.47
C GLY A 185 -11.39 5.50 -5.71
N ALA A 186 -10.25 5.45 -6.41
CA ALA A 186 -8.95 5.75 -5.79
C ALA A 186 -8.94 7.19 -5.26
N ASP A 187 -8.43 7.37 -4.04
CA ASP A 187 -8.36 8.66 -3.36
C ASP A 187 -7.08 9.44 -3.71
N ALA A 188 -6.01 8.72 -3.97
CA ALA A 188 -4.74 9.29 -4.41
C ALA A 188 -4.06 8.37 -5.42
N VAL A 189 -3.32 8.96 -6.35
CA VAL A 189 -2.59 8.26 -7.41
C VAL A 189 -1.12 8.64 -7.33
N ILE A 190 -0.25 7.65 -7.42
CA ILE A 190 1.21 7.82 -7.45
C ILE A 190 1.71 7.42 -8.84
N ALA A 191 2.27 8.37 -9.59
CA ALA A 191 2.99 8.06 -10.82
C ALA A 191 4.27 7.28 -10.48
N HIS A 192 4.30 5.99 -10.79
CA HIS A 192 5.40 5.11 -10.43
C HIS A 192 6.52 5.21 -11.46
N VAL A 193 7.71 5.57 -11.02
CA VAL A 193 8.88 5.76 -11.89
C VAL A 193 9.79 4.52 -12.01
N GLY A 194 9.31 3.36 -11.57
CA GLY A 194 10.07 2.11 -11.54
C GLY A 194 10.64 1.78 -10.16
N THR A 195 11.25 0.60 -10.05
CA THR A 195 11.95 0.19 -8.82
C THR A 195 13.30 0.89 -8.69
N THR A 196 13.83 0.98 -7.47
CA THR A 196 15.13 1.59 -7.22
C THR A 196 16.23 0.86 -8.00
N VAL A 197 17.02 1.60 -8.75
CA VAL A 197 18.14 1.07 -9.57
C VAL A 197 19.43 1.76 -9.11
N GLY A 198 20.43 0.95 -8.81
CA GLY A 198 21.73 1.45 -8.36
C GLY A 198 21.77 1.88 -6.89
N GLY A 199 22.89 2.46 -6.46
CA GLY A 199 23.17 2.78 -5.07
C GLY A 199 23.42 1.53 -4.21
N SER A 200 23.44 1.69 -2.89
CA SER A 200 23.72 0.59 -1.94
C SER A 200 22.54 -0.35 -1.67
N ILE A 201 21.36 -0.02 -2.16
CA ILE A 201 20.12 -0.80 -1.95
C ILE A 201 19.35 -1.10 -3.25
N GLY A 202 19.95 -0.79 -4.39
CA GLY A 202 19.41 -1.07 -5.73
C GLY A 202 19.90 -2.37 -6.31
#